data_f464674d50ba7bf147f1a9ac5792b344
#
_entry.id   f464674d50ba7bf147f1a9ac5792b344
#
_cell.length_a   1.000
_cell.length_b   1.000
_cell.length_c   1.000
_cell.angle_alpha   90.00
_cell.angle_beta   90.00
_cell.angle_gamma   90.00
#
_symmetry.space_group_name_H-M   'P 1'
#
loop_
_entity.id
_entity.type
_entity.pdbx_description
1 polymer ?
#
loop_
_entity_poly.entity_id
_entity_poly.type
_entity_poly.pdbx_seq_one_letter_code
_entity_poly.pdbx_strand_id
1 'polypeptide(L)'
;MAIIVVGGSSRGAGKTALICGLIAALPEFRWTAVKITTHDHGHAGSIFPGPIFEETLPGEETDTARYLAAGAARAFLATPAPRLHTDEPDLTAVLDELWPRFGRGTHFIFESNSVVHHVSPNVCLMVHAIAKRELPLPARKPSFFAALQHADALVAPSTRDKLVADGLCLAGQEPKPVFRLAALERLSPELLEWIRPRLGPAAHS
;
A
#
# COMPACT_ATOMS: atom_id res chain seq x y z
N MET A 1 9.41 6.13 14.13
CA MET A 1 8.54 6.19 12.92
C MET A 1 8.55 4.83 12.29
N ALA A 2 7.39 4.23 12.09
CA ALA A 2 7.25 2.99 11.31
C ALA A 2 6.58 3.29 9.98
N ILE A 3 7.02 2.61 8.91
CA ILE A 3 6.48 2.76 7.56
C ILE A 3 6.16 1.39 7.00
N ILE A 4 4.90 1.19 6.59
CA ILE A 4 4.47 0.04 5.79
C ILE A 4 4.16 0.51 4.38
N VAL A 5 4.61 -0.23 3.38
CA VAL A 5 4.19 -0.04 1.98
C VAL A 5 3.43 -1.27 1.53
N VAL A 6 2.27 -1.05 0.93
CA VAL A 6 1.45 -2.11 0.33
C VAL A 6 1.34 -1.86 -1.17
N GLY A 7 2.07 -2.67 -1.92
CA GLY A 7 1.96 -2.76 -3.36
C GLY A 7 0.97 -3.83 -3.82
N GLY A 8 0.72 -3.92 -5.12
CA GLY A 8 -0.17 -4.95 -5.64
C GLY A 8 0.01 -5.25 -7.12
N SER A 9 -0.35 -6.48 -7.50
CA SER A 9 -0.17 -7.00 -8.86
C SER A 9 -1.08 -6.33 -9.89
N SER A 10 -2.20 -5.76 -9.45
CA SER A 10 -3.18 -5.14 -10.34
C SER A 10 -4.11 -4.18 -9.59
N ARG A 11 -4.91 -3.43 -10.35
CA ARG A 11 -6.09 -2.74 -9.80
C ARG A 11 -7.07 -3.79 -9.27
N GLY A 12 -7.64 -3.56 -8.08
CA GLY A 12 -8.53 -4.53 -7.45
C GLY A 12 -7.85 -5.75 -6.84
N ALA A 13 -6.50 -5.76 -6.71
CA ALA A 13 -5.78 -6.84 -6.04
C ALA A 13 -6.11 -6.99 -4.55
N GLY A 14 -6.81 -6.00 -3.95
CA GLY A 14 -7.18 -6.03 -2.55
C GLY A 14 -6.21 -5.29 -1.62
N LYS A 15 -5.37 -4.40 -2.16
CA LYS A 15 -4.45 -3.58 -1.35
C LYS A 15 -5.17 -2.82 -0.25
N THR A 16 -6.26 -2.14 -0.60
CA THR A 16 -7.09 -1.38 0.34
C THR A 16 -7.63 -2.25 1.46
N ALA A 17 -8.12 -3.46 1.14
CA ALA A 17 -8.62 -4.42 2.14
C ALA A 17 -7.49 -4.86 3.10
N LEU A 18 -6.30 -5.16 2.59
CA LEU A 18 -5.15 -5.50 3.42
C LEU A 18 -4.74 -4.32 4.34
N ILE A 19 -4.73 -3.10 3.82
CA ILE A 19 -4.41 -1.89 4.60
C ILE A 19 -5.43 -1.69 5.72
N CYS A 20 -6.73 -1.81 5.44
CA CYS A 20 -7.77 -1.75 6.47
C CYS A 20 -7.54 -2.81 7.56
N GLY A 21 -7.19 -4.03 7.17
CA GLY A 21 -6.83 -5.09 8.12
C GLY A 21 -5.60 -4.75 8.97
N LEU A 22 -4.55 -4.18 8.37
CA LEU A 22 -3.34 -3.74 9.09
C LEU A 22 -3.64 -2.62 10.09
N ILE A 23 -4.41 -1.62 9.69
CA ILE A 23 -4.82 -0.51 10.55
C ILE A 23 -5.60 -1.04 11.76
N ALA A 24 -6.60 -1.88 11.52
CA ALA A 24 -7.44 -2.44 12.58
C ALA A 24 -6.68 -3.39 13.53
N ALA A 25 -5.69 -4.16 13.03
CA ALA A 25 -4.92 -5.11 13.82
C ALA A 25 -3.74 -4.49 14.58
N LEU A 26 -3.32 -3.27 14.21
CA LEU A 26 -2.17 -2.56 14.77
C LEU A 26 -2.55 -1.12 15.18
N PRO A 27 -3.61 -0.95 16.01
CA PRO A 27 -4.14 0.39 16.35
C PRO A 27 -3.16 1.23 17.19
N GLU A 28 -2.23 0.59 17.88
CA GLU A 28 -1.20 1.24 18.69
C GLU A 28 -0.29 2.17 17.90
N PHE A 29 -0.17 1.97 16.59
CA PHE A 29 0.65 2.83 15.73
C PHE A 29 -0.07 4.12 15.30
N ARG A 30 -1.38 4.25 15.48
CA ARG A 30 -2.15 5.44 15.07
C ARG A 30 -1.83 5.88 13.64
N TRP A 31 -2.01 4.97 12.70
CA TRP A 31 -1.57 5.10 11.31
C TRP A 31 -2.06 6.36 10.61
N THR A 32 -1.15 7.01 9.89
CA THR A 32 -1.48 7.92 8.80
C THR A 32 -1.46 7.11 7.50
N ALA A 33 -2.62 6.92 6.90
CA ALA A 33 -2.76 6.16 5.67
C ALA A 33 -2.71 7.07 4.45
N VAL A 34 -1.92 6.71 3.44
CA VAL A 34 -1.74 7.51 2.22
C VAL A 34 -1.95 6.63 1.00
N LYS A 35 -2.97 6.94 0.22
CA LYS A 35 -3.18 6.34 -1.10
C LYS A 35 -2.55 7.22 -2.18
N ILE A 36 -1.63 6.65 -2.95
CA ILE A 36 -1.01 7.32 -4.10
C ILE A 36 -1.60 6.71 -5.38
N THR A 37 -2.22 7.53 -6.21
CA THR A 37 -2.81 7.10 -7.49
C THR A 37 -2.54 8.12 -8.59
N THR A 38 -2.21 7.63 -9.78
CA THR A 38 -2.06 8.45 -10.99
C THR A 38 -3.37 8.58 -11.79
N HIS A 39 -4.41 7.85 -11.37
CA HIS A 39 -5.70 7.91 -12.03
C HIS A 39 -6.61 8.88 -11.31
N ASP A 40 -7.13 9.84 -12.04
CA ASP A 40 -8.26 10.64 -11.61
C ASP A 40 -9.45 9.69 -11.44
N HIS A 41 -9.78 9.38 -10.19
CA HIS A 41 -10.98 8.65 -9.86
C HIS A 41 -12.15 9.64 -9.88
N GLY A 42 -12.45 10.12 -11.11
CA GLY A 42 -13.70 10.80 -11.48
C GLY A 42 -14.68 11.13 -10.37
N HIS A 43 -14.25 11.86 -9.35
CA HIS A 43 -15.17 12.70 -8.61
C HIS A 43 -15.53 13.82 -9.57
N ALA A 44 -16.55 13.57 -10.39
CA ALA A 44 -17.10 14.55 -11.30
C ALA A 44 -17.38 15.83 -10.50
N GLY A 45 -16.53 16.82 -10.65
CA GLY A 45 -16.69 18.15 -10.08
C GLY A 45 -15.80 18.56 -8.91
N SER A 46 -14.93 17.72 -8.34
CA SER A 46 -14.01 18.19 -7.31
C SER A 46 -12.69 18.64 -7.90
N ILE A 47 -12.54 19.92 -8.03
CA ILE A 47 -11.25 20.58 -8.23
C ILE A 47 -10.50 20.47 -6.91
N PHE A 48 -9.66 19.42 -6.73
CA PHE A 48 -8.78 19.33 -5.58
C PHE A 48 -7.68 20.39 -5.75
N PRO A 49 -7.54 21.32 -4.84
CA PRO A 49 -6.56 22.39 -4.93
C PRO A 49 -5.16 21.94 -4.49
N GLY A 50 -4.61 20.89 -5.10
CA GLY A 50 -3.26 20.44 -4.77
C GLY A 50 -3.04 18.94 -4.99
N PRO A 51 -1.79 18.45 -4.88
CA PRO A 51 -1.46 17.06 -5.08
C PRO A 51 -1.92 16.14 -3.92
N ILE A 52 -2.36 16.71 -2.78
CA ILE A 52 -2.77 15.97 -1.59
C ILE A 52 -4.14 16.45 -1.09
N PHE A 53 -5.04 15.51 -0.94
CA PHE A 53 -6.34 15.70 -0.32
C PHE A 53 -6.41 14.89 1.00
N GLU A 54 -6.83 15.52 2.09
CA GLU A 54 -7.10 14.83 3.35
C GLU A 54 -8.56 14.43 3.43
N GLU A 55 -8.81 13.14 3.61
CA GLU A 55 -10.14 12.61 3.88
C GLU A 55 -10.51 12.88 5.34
N THR A 56 -11.73 13.36 5.57
CA THR A 56 -12.19 13.72 6.91
C THR A 56 -13.37 12.87 7.40
N LEU A 57 -14.02 12.15 6.51
CA LEU A 57 -15.22 11.36 6.82
C LEU A 57 -14.94 9.87 6.66
N PRO A 58 -15.11 9.06 7.70
CA PRO A 58 -15.06 7.60 7.54
C PRO A 58 -16.24 7.09 6.72
N GLY A 59 -16.04 6.06 5.90
CA GLY A 59 -17.08 5.50 5.04
C GLY A 59 -16.57 4.36 4.17
N GLU A 60 -17.39 3.90 3.25
CA GLU A 60 -17.09 2.81 2.31
C GLU A 60 -16.89 3.30 0.87
N GLU A 61 -17.15 4.57 0.60
CA GLU A 61 -17.24 5.11 -0.76
C GLU A 61 -15.88 5.29 -1.43
N THR A 62 -14.86 5.67 -0.64
CA THR A 62 -13.50 5.85 -1.12
C THR A 62 -12.54 4.97 -0.33
N ASP A 63 -11.36 4.66 -0.91
CA ASP A 63 -10.35 3.90 -0.19
C ASP A 63 -9.84 4.65 1.05
N THR A 64 -9.71 5.98 0.97
CA THR A 64 -9.29 6.83 2.09
C THR A 64 -10.34 6.90 3.21
N ALA A 65 -11.64 6.98 2.87
CA ALA A 65 -12.72 6.89 3.83
C ALA A 65 -12.75 5.52 4.55
N ARG A 66 -12.45 4.44 3.83
CA ARG A 66 -12.33 3.08 4.39
C ARG A 66 -11.15 2.97 5.35
N TYR A 67 -10.04 3.65 5.10
CA TYR A 67 -8.92 3.69 6.05
C TYR A 67 -9.33 4.35 7.37
N LEU A 68 -10.07 5.47 7.30
CA LEU A 68 -10.60 6.11 8.51
C LEU A 68 -11.59 5.19 9.24
N ALA A 69 -12.49 4.53 8.51
CA ALA A 69 -13.43 3.56 9.09
C ALA A 69 -12.72 2.37 9.75
N ALA A 70 -11.54 1.96 9.23
CA ALA A 70 -10.70 0.93 9.83
C ALA A 70 -9.91 1.41 11.07
N GLY A 71 -9.94 2.70 11.41
CA GLY A 71 -9.28 3.28 12.58
C GLY A 71 -7.97 4.02 12.29
N ALA A 72 -7.69 4.40 11.05
CA ALA A 72 -6.57 5.31 10.77
C ALA A 72 -6.77 6.64 11.47
N ALA A 73 -5.69 7.20 12.04
CA ALA A 73 -5.74 8.52 12.66
C ALA A 73 -5.93 9.65 11.64
N ARG A 74 -5.38 9.47 10.44
CA ARG A 74 -5.54 10.37 9.29
C ARG A 74 -5.47 9.56 7.99
N ALA A 75 -6.15 10.03 6.95
CA ALA A 75 -6.09 9.42 5.63
C ALA A 75 -5.95 10.46 4.52
N PHE A 76 -5.10 10.18 3.54
CA PHE A 76 -4.78 11.09 2.45
C PHE A 76 -4.88 10.40 1.09
N LEU A 77 -5.46 11.09 0.14
CA LEU A 77 -5.34 10.79 -1.28
C LEU A 77 -4.26 11.69 -1.88
N ALA A 78 -3.26 11.09 -2.48
CA ALA A 78 -2.19 11.80 -3.18
C ALA A 78 -2.28 11.49 -4.68
N THR A 79 -2.32 12.55 -5.50
CA THR A 79 -2.39 12.45 -6.95
C THR A 79 -1.17 13.16 -7.55
N PRO A 80 -0.05 12.42 -7.71
CA PRO A 80 1.16 13.00 -8.27
C PRO A 80 0.95 13.39 -9.74
N ALA A 81 1.61 14.46 -10.15
CA ALA A 81 1.66 14.83 -11.55
C ALA A 81 2.38 13.72 -12.37
N PRO A 82 1.96 13.50 -13.62
CA PRO A 82 2.68 12.60 -14.50
C PRO A 82 4.08 13.18 -14.79
N ARG A 83 5.10 12.35 -14.76
CA ARG A 83 6.41 12.74 -15.28
C ARG A 83 6.37 12.85 -16.80
N LEU A 84 6.97 13.89 -17.34
CA LEU A 84 7.15 14.01 -18.78
C LEU A 84 7.98 12.83 -19.29
N HIS A 85 7.46 12.16 -20.32
CA HIS A 85 8.11 11.05 -21.03
C HIS A 85 8.26 9.71 -20.23
N THR A 86 7.59 9.54 -19.08
CA THR A 86 7.56 8.29 -18.34
C THR A 86 6.15 7.96 -17.85
N ASP A 87 5.86 6.66 -17.68
CA ASP A 87 4.61 6.20 -17.04
C ASP A 87 4.69 6.25 -15.50
N GLU A 88 5.82 6.71 -14.95
CA GLU A 88 6.02 6.78 -13.51
C GLU A 88 5.57 8.14 -12.96
N PRO A 89 4.90 8.14 -11.81
CA PRO A 89 4.47 9.38 -11.16
C PRO A 89 5.66 10.13 -10.57
N ASP A 90 5.61 11.48 -10.63
CA ASP A 90 6.53 12.30 -9.84
C ASP A 90 6.01 12.42 -8.40
N LEU A 91 6.61 11.67 -7.50
CA LEU A 91 6.23 11.68 -6.08
C LEU A 91 6.94 12.77 -5.28
N THR A 92 7.90 13.48 -5.86
CA THR A 92 8.69 14.49 -5.13
C THR A 92 7.79 15.56 -4.54
N ALA A 93 6.95 16.21 -5.36
CA ALA A 93 6.04 17.26 -4.90
C ALA A 93 5.03 16.75 -3.84
N VAL A 94 4.55 15.51 -4.00
CA VAL A 94 3.65 14.88 -3.02
C VAL A 94 4.34 14.70 -1.68
N LEU A 95 5.56 14.18 -1.67
CA LEU A 95 6.29 13.90 -0.44
C LEU A 95 6.78 15.20 0.24
N ASP A 96 7.22 16.18 -0.55
CA ASP A 96 7.63 17.50 -0.04
C ASP A 96 6.46 18.25 0.62
N GLU A 97 5.24 18.06 0.12
CA GLU A 97 4.04 18.62 0.75
C GLU A 97 3.58 17.78 1.94
N LEU A 98 3.78 16.45 1.91
CA LEU A 98 3.31 15.54 2.94
C LEU A 98 4.14 15.65 4.23
N TRP A 99 5.48 15.55 4.12
CA TRP A 99 6.35 15.45 5.28
C TRP A 99 6.25 16.61 6.28
N PRO A 100 6.15 17.90 5.84
CA PRO A 100 6.04 19.01 6.77
C PRO A 100 4.75 19.02 7.60
N ARG A 101 3.72 18.27 7.18
CA ARG A 101 2.44 18.19 7.89
C ARG A 101 2.49 17.30 9.13
N PHE A 102 3.61 16.59 9.34
CA PHE A 102 3.73 15.56 10.37
C PHE A 102 4.97 15.76 11.24
N GLY A 103 4.81 15.47 12.53
CA GLY A 103 5.90 15.47 13.49
C GLY A 103 6.74 14.20 13.44
N ARG A 104 7.90 14.25 14.11
CA ARG A 104 8.72 13.05 14.35
C ARG A 104 7.88 12.03 15.14
N GLY A 105 7.89 10.79 14.70
CA GLY A 105 7.13 9.70 15.35
C GLY A 105 5.82 9.34 14.68
N THR A 106 5.37 10.07 13.66
CA THR A 106 4.21 9.68 12.87
C THR A 106 4.49 8.36 12.13
N HIS A 107 3.54 7.42 12.20
CA HIS A 107 3.62 6.14 11.51
C HIS A 107 2.79 6.19 10.23
N PHE A 108 3.36 5.67 9.13
CA PHE A 108 2.71 5.73 7.83
C PHE A 108 2.41 4.35 7.26
N ILE A 109 1.27 4.25 6.57
CA ILE A 109 0.96 3.13 5.70
C ILE A 109 0.60 3.64 4.31
N PHE A 110 1.34 3.23 3.30
CA PHE A 110 1.18 3.69 1.92
C PHE A 110 0.55 2.61 1.04
N GLU A 111 -0.47 2.99 0.27
CA GLU A 111 -0.95 2.21 -0.87
C GLU A 111 -0.27 2.72 -2.14
N SER A 112 0.81 2.07 -2.57
CA SER A 112 1.54 2.47 -3.79
C SER A 112 2.53 1.41 -4.22
N ASN A 113 2.73 1.27 -5.53
CA ASN A 113 3.84 0.49 -6.08
C ASN A 113 5.10 1.34 -6.27
N SER A 114 4.96 2.66 -6.41
CA SER A 114 6.07 3.55 -6.80
C SER A 114 6.77 4.20 -5.60
N VAL A 115 6.10 4.29 -4.43
CA VAL A 115 6.66 4.99 -3.26
C VAL A 115 7.91 4.33 -2.68
N VAL A 116 8.13 3.06 -2.96
CA VAL A 116 9.30 2.28 -2.50
C VAL A 116 10.65 2.87 -2.92
N HIS A 117 10.66 3.71 -3.98
CA HIS A 117 11.86 4.42 -4.42
C HIS A 117 12.15 5.71 -3.65
N HIS A 118 11.21 6.15 -2.83
CA HIS A 118 11.25 7.45 -2.14
C HIS A 118 11.23 7.34 -0.63
N VAL A 119 10.89 6.16 -0.09
CA VAL A 119 10.84 5.91 1.35
C VAL A 119 11.60 4.62 1.68
N SER A 120 12.06 4.51 2.93
CA SER A 120 12.64 3.27 3.46
C SER A 120 11.63 2.59 4.37
N PRO A 121 10.80 1.67 3.85
CA PRO A 121 9.78 1.02 4.65
C PRO A 121 10.40 0.04 5.65
N ASN A 122 9.76 -0.11 6.82
CA ASN A 122 10.05 -1.19 7.74
C ASN A 122 9.51 -2.53 7.23
N VAL A 123 8.39 -2.45 6.48
CA VAL A 123 7.74 -3.61 5.87
C VAL A 123 7.16 -3.21 4.51
N CYS A 124 7.51 -3.94 3.48
CA CYS A 124 6.92 -3.83 2.15
C CYS A 124 6.17 -5.13 1.82
N LEU A 125 4.85 -5.03 1.67
CA LEU A 125 3.97 -6.15 1.32
C LEU A 125 3.50 -6.02 -0.12
N MET A 126 3.51 -7.13 -0.85
CA MET A 126 2.96 -7.19 -2.20
C MET A 126 1.71 -8.05 -2.22
N VAL A 127 0.55 -7.43 -2.46
CA VAL A 127 -0.71 -8.17 -2.62
C VAL A 127 -0.77 -8.76 -4.02
N HIS A 128 -0.88 -10.08 -4.08
CA HIS A 128 -1.10 -10.79 -5.32
C HIS A 128 -2.47 -11.45 -5.30
N ALA A 129 -3.40 -10.87 -6.03
CA ALA A 129 -4.66 -11.50 -6.34
C ALA A 129 -4.77 -11.62 -7.86
N ILE A 130 -5.09 -12.83 -8.33
CA ILE A 130 -5.35 -13.07 -9.74
C ILE A 130 -6.63 -12.34 -10.11
N ALA A 131 -6.51 -11.21 -10.82
CA ALA A 131 -7.66 -10.56 -11.43
C ALA A 131 -8.25 -11.47 -12.50
N LYS A 132 -9.55 -11.32 -12.78
CA LYS A 132 -10.25 -12.10 -13.86
C LYS A 132 -9.58 -11.97 -15.23
N ARG A 133 -8.71 -10.99 -15.43
CA ARG A 133 -7.82 -10.78 -16.58
C ARG A 133 -6.43 -10.44 -16.07
N GLU A 134 -5.59 -11.44 -15.87
CA GLU A 134 -4.18 -11.20 -15.63
C GLU A 134 -3.45 -10.87 -16.92
N LEU A 135 -2.76 -9.72 -16.89
CA LEU A 135 -1.77 -9.45 -17.92
C LEU A 135 -0.58 -10.39 -17.70
N PRO A 136 -0.02 -10.99 -18.77
CA PRO A 136 1.24 -11.70 -18.69
C PRO A 136 2.31 -10.83 -18.02
N LEU A 137 3.25 -11.44 -17.30
CA LEU A 137 4.33 -10.71 -16.61
C LEU A 137 4.99 -9.61 -17.48
N PRO A 138 5.33 -9.87 -18.76
CA PRO A 138 5.96 -8.85 -19.60
C PRO A 138 5.10 -7.62 -19.90
N ALA A 139 3.77 -7.71 -19.74
CA ALA A 139 2.84 -6.61 -20.00
C ALA A 139 2.52 -5.78 -18.74
N ARG A 140 3.18 -6.05 -17.61
CA ARG A 140 2.96 -5.29 -16.37
C ARG A 140 3.81 -4.02 -16.34
N LYS A 141 3.30 -3.01 -15.61
CA LYS A 141 4.00 -1.72 -15.47
C LYS A 141 5.37 -1.88 -14.76
N PRO A 142 6.37 -1.05 -15.08
CA PRO A 142 7.66 -1.04 -14.37
C PRO A 142 7.50 -0.92 -12.85
N SER A 143 6.56 -0.10 -12.37
CA SER A 143 6.27 0.06 -10.94
C SER A 143 5.83 -1.24 -10.22
N PHE A 144 5.25 -2.21 -10.96
CA PHE A 144 4.96 -3.53 -10.41
C PHE A 144 6.25 -4.28 -10.06
N PHE A 145 7.21 -4.30 -10.99
CA PHE A 145 8.48 -4.99 -10.78
C PHE A 145 9.30 -4.33 -9.68
N ALA A 146 9.28 -3.01 -9.61
CA ALA A 146 9.90 -2.26 -8.52
C ALA A 146 9.31 -2.64 -7.16
N ALA A 147 7.98 -2.62 -7.02
CA ALA A 147 7.32 -3.02 -5.78
C ALA A 147 7.61 -4.49 -5.43
N LEU A 148 7.61 -5.39 -6.41
CA LEU A 148 7.93 -6.79 -6.22
C LEU A 148 9.38 -7.01 -5.77
N GLN A 149 10.32 -6.25 -6.34
CA GLN A 149 11.73 -6.31 -5.97
C GLN A 149 11.95 -5.91 -4.51
N HIS A 150 11.29 -4.84 -4.08
CA HIS A 150 11.38 -4.31 -2.70
C HIS A 150 10.48 -5.04 -1.69
N ALA A 151 9.55 -5.89 -2.15
CA ALA A 151 8.66 -6.60 -1.24
C ALA A 151 9.44 -7.53 -0.30
N ASP A 152 9.13 -7.46 0.99
CA ASP A 152 9.65 -8.38 2.00
C ASP A 152 8.82 -9.66 2.07
N ALA A 153 7.52 -9.56 1.73
CA ALA A 153 6.60 -10.69 1.70
C ALA A 153 5.48 -10.50 0.67
N LEU A 154 4.92 -11.62 0.25
CA LEU A 154 3.73 -11.68 -0.60
C LEU A 154 2.51 -11.99 0.26
N VAL A 155 1.38 -11.37 -0.06
CA VAL A 155 0.08 -11.65 0.57
C VAL A 155 -0.92 -12.03 -0.51
N ALA A 156 -1.59 -13.15 -0.34
CA ALA A 156 -2.56 -13.67 -1.29
C ALA A 156 -3.83 -14.19 -0.61
N PRO A 157 -5.02 -14.10 -1.27
CA PRO A 157 -6.21 -14.79 -0.79
C PRO A 157 -6.00 -16.31 -0.77
N SER A 158 -6.45 -16.98 0.31
CA SER A 158 -6.30 -18.43 0.51
C SER A 158 -7.10 -19.29 -0.48
N THR A 159 -8.09 -18.71 -1.15
CA THR A 159 -8.99 -19.39 -2.08
C THR A 159 -8.36 -19.77 -3.42
N ARG A 160 -7.06 -19.48 -3.63
CA ARG A 160 -6.40 -19.73 -4.91
C ARG A 160 -5.07 -20.44 -4.76
N ASP A 161 -4.99 -21.57 -5.41
CA ASP A 161 -3.90 -22.53 -5.37
C ASP A 161 -2.57 -22.09 -6.01
N LYS A 162 -1.52 -22.75 -5.51
CA LYS A 162 -0.17 -23.06 -6.01
C LYS A 162 0.54 -22.16 -7.03
N LEU A 163 -0.15 -21.51 -7.96
CA LEU A 163 0.46 -20.73 -9.05
C LEU A 163 1.16 -19.41 -8.59
N VAL A 164 0.90 -18.98 -7.36
CA VAL A 164 1.36 -17.67 -6.89
C VAL A 164 2.80 -17.70 -6.37
N ALA A 165 3.20 -18.80 -5.75
CA ALA A 165 4.54 -18.89 -5.15
C ALA A 165 5.64 -19.08 -6.21
N ASP A 166 5.34 -19.84 -7.27
CA ASP A 166 6.36 -20.25 -8.25
C ASP A 166 6.58 -19.21 -9.37
N GLY A 167 5.63 -18.30 -9.58
CA GLY A 167 5.67 -17.36 -10.71
C GLY A 167 6.10 -15.92 -10.37
N LEU A 168 6.23 -15.57 -9.08
CA LEU A 168 6.58 -14.21 -8.64
C LEU A 168 8.02 -14.06 -8.13
N CYS A 169 8.84 -15.08 -8.15
CA CYS A 169 10.26 -14.95 -7.98
C CYS A 169 10.86 -14.29 -9.23
N LEU A 170 11.39 -13.08 -9.07
CA LEU A 170 12.26 -12.50 -10.08
C LEU A 170 13.54 -13.33 -10.16
N ALA A 171 14.00 -13.60 -11.37
CA ALA A 171 15.20 -14.40 -11.58
C ALA A 171 16.38 -13.85 -10.75
N GLY A 172 17.00 -14.70 -9.93
CA GLY A 172 18.12 -14.34 -9.08
C GLY A 172 17.75 -13.77 -7.69
N GLN A 173 16.49 -13.74 -7.33
CA GLN A 173 16.06 -13.36 -5.97
C GLN A 173 15.73 -14.60 -5.11
N GLU A 174 15.97 -14.49 -3.81
CA GLU A 174 15.53 -15.47 -2.82
C GLU A 174 13.99 -15.54 -2.77
N PRO A 175 13.40 -16.74 -2.54
CA PRO A 175 11.97 -16.89 -2.37
C PRO A 175 11.46 -16.04 -1.19
N LYS A 176 10.46 -15.19 -1.45
CA LYS A 176 9.84 -14.37 -0.41
C LYS A 176 8.80 -15.18 0.36
N PRO A 177 8.62 -14.95 1.68
CA PRO A 177 7.53 -15.57 2.43
C PRO A 177 6.18 -15.19 1.82
N VAL A 178 5.27 -16.16 1.78
CA VAL A 178 3.92 -15.99 1.23
C VAL A 178 2.89 -16.23 2.33
N PHE A 179 2.13 -15.20 2.67
CA PHE A 179 1.02 -15.30 3.63
C PHE A 179 -0.30 -15.44 2.88
N ARG A 180 -1.04 -16.51 3.22
CA ARG A 180 -2.36 -16.78 2.63
C ARG A 180 -3.45 -16.40 3.62
N LEU A 181 -4.31 -15.47 3.24
CA LEU A 181 -5.38 -14.96 4.09
C LEU A 181 -6.74 -15.44 3.57
N ALA A 182 -7.62 -15.84 4.48
CA ALA A 182 -9.01 -16.18 4.15
C ALA A 182 -9.77 -14.96 3.61
N ALA A 183 -9.50 -13.79 4.18
CA ALA A 183 -9.92 -12.48 3.70
C ALA A 183 -8.77 -11.49 3.94
N LEU A 184 -8.52 -10.59 3.01
CA LEU A 184 -7.37 -9.68 3.09
C LEU A 184 -7.47 -8.67 4.24
N GLU A 185 -8.68 -8.33 4.67
CA GLU A 185 -8.96 -7.50 5.83
C GLU A 185 -8.83 -8.24 7.18
N ARG A 186 -8.67 -9.56 7.16
CA ARG A 186 -8.51 -10.39 8.36
C ARG A 186 -7.13 -11.02 8.39
N LEU A 187 -6.21 -10.35 9.07
CA LEU A 187 -4.83 -10.79 9.15
C LEU A 187 -4.71 -12.09 9.95
N SER A 188 -3.86 -13.00 9.49
CA SER A 188 -3.54 -14.19 10.25
C SER A 188 -2.56 -13.86 11.38
N PRO A 189 -2.57 -14.65 12.49
CA PRO A 189 -1.59 -14.50 13.57
C PRO A 189 -0.15 -14.54 13.06
N GLU A 190 0.16 -15.44 12.13
CA GLU A 190 1.51 -15.61 11.58
C GLU A 190 1.99 -14.34 10.86
N LEU A 191 1.10 -13.67 10.09
CA LEU A 191 1.45 -12.43 9.42
C LEU A 191 1.70 -11.30 10.44
N LEU A 192 0.88 -11.21 11.49
CA LEU A 192 1.06 -10.22 12.55
C LEU A 192 2.35 -10.46 13.35
N GLU A 193 2.64 -11.69 13.73
CA GLU A 193 3.88 -12.07 14.40
C GLU A 193 5.10 -11.78 13.54
N TRP A 194 4.97 -11.91 12.22
CA TRP A 194 6.04 -11.58 11.28
C TRP A 194 6.24 -10.06 11.10
N ILE A 195 5.15 -9.26 11.12
CA ILE A 195 5.20 -7.79 10.92
C ILE A 195 5.70 -7.06 12.18
N ARG A 196 5.14 -7.37 13.36
CA ARG A 196 5.35 -6.59 14.60
C ARG A 196 6.82 -6.35 14.95
N PRO A 197 7.73 -7.33 14.93
CA PRO A 197 9.14 -7.11 15.26
C PRO A 197 9.85 -6.14 14.29
N ARG A 198 9.37 -6.07 13.04
CA ARG A 198 9.96 -5.23 11.99
C ARG A 198 9.58 -3.76 12.12
N LEU A 199 8.44 -3.47 12.73
CA LEU A 199 7.97 -2.10 12.94
C LEU A 199 8.67 -1.41 14.12
N GLY A 200 9.23 -2.19 15.04
CA GLY A 200 9.74 -1.67 16.30
C GLY A 200 8.62 -1.24 17.26
N PRO A 201 8.97 -0.65 18.40
CA PRO A 201 7.98 -0.20 19.37
C PRO A 201 7.16 0.97 18.80
N ALA A 202 5.85 0.96 19.03
CA ALA A 202 5.01 2.14 18.82
C ALA A 202 5.49 3.24 19.77
N ALA A 203 5.66 4.46 19.26
CA ALA A 203 6.02 5.58 20.11
C ALA A 203 4.89 5.83 21.12
N HIS A 204 5.18 5.67 22.40
CA HIS A 204 4.27 6.09 23.45
C HIS A 204 4.30 7.63 23.50
N SER A 205 3.22 8.26 23.09
CA SER A 205 2.95 9.69 23.33
C SER A 205 2.36 9.90 24.70
#